data_3776711d703f0408042d7acbb3f9b52b
#
_entry.id   3776711d703f0408042d7acbb3f9b52b
#
_cell.length_a   1.000
_cell.length_b   1.000
_cell.length_c   1.000
_cell.angle_alpha   90.00
_cell.angle_beta   90.00
_cell.angle_gamma   90.00
#
_symmetry.space_group_name_H-M   'P 1'
#
loop_
_entity.id
_entity.type
_entity.pdbx_description
1 polymer ?
#
loop_
_entity_poly.entity_id
_entity_poly.type
_entity_poly.pdbx_seq_one_letter_code
_entity_poly.pdbx_strand_id
1 'polypeptide(L)'
;MVMRASPSLIDLIEGHSVSPVMIAREYVEPIVLRNGEGEDIPYEDTDETSQMEGQLRSYNAFIGEHLIGLSLPTEKVRALLMERRANPIDYTRNQLCRIFNESFSRGGRFYQGWWQEIPSVLRKHIVIDDQPTSELDYSGQHLLLLYDLKGEVYPWLRGTDDPYLVPGYGEAYRDLMKQDFLICVDEESREKAVQAIRQEINYNHPDLTSTNAFINPLIDATVEQHPELSDSFFSVMWAELQYQDSRIAEYVLNDMKSRGQLALPVHD
;
A
#
# COMPACT_ATOMS: atom_id res chain seq x y z
N MET A 1 -12.93 4.79 29.46
CA MET A 1 -12.05 5.14 30.61
C MET A 1 -10.90 5.95 30.02
N VAL A 2 -10.73 7.21 30.39
CA VAL A 2 -9.61 8.04 29.93
C VAL A 2 -8.50 7.91 30.96
N MET A 3 -7.36 7.30 30.59
CA MET A 3 -6.16 7.30 31.41
C MET A 3 -5.43 8.62 31.23
N ARG A 4 -4.94 9.20 32.34
CA ARG A 4 -4.08 10.37 32.32
C ARG A 4 -2.72 10.00 32.93
N ALA A 5 -1.64 10.52 32.36
CA ALA A 5 -0.32 10.38 32.96
C ALA A 5 -0.29 11.01 34.35
N SER A 6 0.43 10.42 35.28
CA SER A 6 0.69 11.03 36.60
C SER A 6 1.58 12.27 36.44
N PRO A 7 1.51 13.26 37.33
CA PRO A 7 2.41 14.41 37.29
C PRO A 7 3.89 14.01 37.24
N SER A 8 4.30 13.00 38.01
CA SER A 8 5.68 12.49 38.01
C SER A 8 6.12 11.88 36.69
N LEU A 9 5.21 11.25 35.95
CA LEU A 9 5.51 10.73 34.61
C LEU A 9 5.61 11.89 33.59
N ILE A 10 4.77 12.90 33.71
CA ILE A 10 4.85 14.12 32.89
C ILE A 10 6.20 14.81 33.11
N ASP A 11 6.58 15.06 34.40
CA ASP A 11 7.85 15.68 34.77
C ASP A 11 9.05 14.87 34.23
N LEU A 12 8.98 13.55 34.25
CA LEU A 12 10.02 12.67 33.71
C LEU A 12 10.14 12.81 32.18
N ILE A 13 9.03 12.77 31.47
CA ILE A 13 8.98 12.92 30.01
C ILE A 13 9.50 14.30 29.58
N GLU A 14 9.04 15.37 30.24
CA GLU A 14 9.48 16.73 29.96
C GLU A 14 10.95 16.95 30.34
N GLY A 15 11.39 16.40 31.46
CA GLY A 15 12.77 16.50 31.92
C GLY A 15 13.79 15.83 31.01
N HIS A 16 13.36 14.81 30.25
CA HIS A 16 14.19 14.11 29.28
C HIS A 16 13.90 14.49 27.82
N SER A 17 13.01 15.48 27.60
CA SER A 17 12.60 15.94 26.26
C SER A 17 12.10 14.79 25.34
N VAL A 18 11.47 13.77 25.93
CA VAL A 18 10.95 12.63 25.17
C VAL A 18 9.73 13.06 24.36
N SER A 19 9.78 12.85 23.05
CA SER A 19 8.65 13.06 22.15
C SER A 19 7.98 11.72 21.77
N PRO A 20 6.72 11.72 21.33
CA PRO A 20 6.03 10.49 20.88
C PRO A 20 6.78 9.73 19.80
N VAL A 21 7.51 10.41 18.93
CA VAL A 21 8.30 9.78 17.84
C VAL A 21 9.51 8.99 18.34
N MET A 22 9.93 9.20 19.60
CA MET A 22 11.03 8.45 20.22
C MET A 22 10.57 7.16 20.90
N ILE A 23 9.26 6.87 20.90
CA ILE A 23 8.70 5.69 21.55
C ILE A 23 8.42 4.65 20.48
N ALA A 24 9.02 3.45 20.62
CA ALA A 24 8.78 2.31 19.74
C ALA A 24 8.07 1.19 20.48
N ARG A 25 7.42 0.29 19.74
CA ARG A 25 7.00 -1.01 20.27
C ARG A 25 8.22 -1.89 20.50
N GLU A 26 8.24 -2.60 21.60
CA GLU A 26 9.36 -3.47 21.96
C GLU A 26 9.53 -4.66 21.00
N TYR A 27 8.38 -5.18 20.50
CA TYR A 27 8.38 -6.34 19.61
C TYR A 27 7.28 -6.26 18.57
N VAL A 28 7.65 -6.60 17.35
CA VAL A 28 6.74 -6.81 16.20
C VAL A 28 7.13 -8.13 15.55
N GLU A 29 6.16 -9.02 15.32
CA GLU A 29 6.37 -10.22 14.51
C GLU A 29 6.71 -9.81 13.08
N PRO A 30 7.91 -10.10 12.57
CA PRO A 30 8.34 -9.56 11.29
C PRO A 30 7.61 -10.19 10.10
N ILE A 31 7.33 -11.49 10.21
CA ILE A 31 6.71 -12.27 9.12
C ILE A 31 5.42 -12.87 9.64
N VAL A 32 4.32 -12.58 8.99
CA VAL A 32 2.98 -13.08 9.32
C VAL A 32 2.42 -13.83 8.12
N LEU A 33 1.93 -15.04 8.34
CA LEU A 33 1.18 -15.81 7.35
C LEU A 33 -0.30 -15.82 7.73
N ARG A 34 -1.18 -15.51 6.77
CA ARG A 34 -2.63 -15.53 6.94
C ARG A 34 -3.30 -16.58 6.07
N ASN A 35 -4.40 -17.14 6.56
CA ASN A 35 -5.29 -17.98 5.75
C ASN A 35 -6.16 -17.13 4.84
N GLY A 36 -7.00 -17.79 3.99
CA GLY A 36 -7.94 -17.11 3.08
C GLY A 36 -9.05 -16.31 3.80
N GLU A 37 -9.21 -16.48 5.11
CA GLU A 37 -10.16 -15.74 5.95
C GLU A 37 -9.50 -14.52 6.65
N GLY A 38 -8.19 -14.31 6.43
CA GLY A 38 -7.42 -13.21 6.99
C GLY A 38 -6.94 -13.43 8.43
N GLU A 39 -7.04 -14.67 8.94
CA GLU A 39 -6.56 -15.03 10.28
C GLU A 39 -5.09 -15.42 10.24
N ASP A 40 -4.33 -15.00 11.24
CA ASP A 40 -2.93 -15.36 11.37
C ASP A 40 -2.80 -16.87 11.68
N ILE A 41 -1.99 -17.58 10.90
CA ILE A 41 -1.75 -19.01 11.05
C ILE A 41 -0.27 -19.30 11.35
N PRO A 42 0.01 -20.31 12.18
CA PRO A 42 1.38 -20.73 12.44
C PRO A 42 2.01 -21.36 11.19
N TYR A 43 3.30 -21.21 11.04
CA TYR A 43 4.10 -21.85 9.99
C TYR A 43 5.40 -22.41 10.57
N GLU A 44 6.01 -23.33 9.84
CA GLU A 44 7.36 -23.82 10.16
C GLU A 44 8.41 -22.93 9.50
N ASP A 45 9.46 -22.61 10.25
CA ASP A 45 10.57 -21.84 9.73
C ASP A 45 11.31 -22.61 8.64
N THR A 46 11.60 -21.91 7.56
CA THR A 46 12.44 -22.36 6.45
C THR A 46 13.66 -21.46 6.33
N ASP A 47 14.65 -21.84 5.52
CA ASP A 47 15.78 -20.96 5.21
C ASP A 47 15.31 -19.65 4.59
N GLU A 48 14.25 -19.69 3.76
CA GLU A 48 13.66 -18.52 3.11
C GLU A 48 12.97 -17.61 4.12
N THR A 49 12.11 -18.12 4.99
CA THR A 49 11.43 -17.32 6.02
C THR A 49 12.41 -16.74 7.02
N SER A 50 13.43 -17.51 7.44
CA SER A 50 14.50 -17.05 8.32
C SER A 50 15.33 -15.92 7.67
N GLN A 51 15.59 -16.02 6.38
CA GLN A 51 16.29 -14.95 5.64
C GLN A 51 15.44 -13.68 5.56
N MET A 52 14.15 -13.78 5.19
CA MET A 52 13.22 -12.65 5.14
C MET A 52 13.09 -11.98 6.51
N GLU A 53 12.97 -12.77 7.58
CA GLU A 53 12.92 -12.27 8.95
C GLU A 53 14.19 -11.50 9.31
N GLY A 54 15.36 -12.06 9.06
CA GLY A 54 16.64 -11.44 9.35
C GLY A 54 16.82 -10.11 8.60
N GLN A 55 16.42 -10.06 7.34
CA GLN A 55 16.46 -8.84 6.53
C GLN A 55 15.52 -7.77 7.12
N LEU A 56 14.30 -8.13 7.46
CA LEU A 56 13.32 -7.18 7.98
C LEU A 56 13.69 -6.69 9.38
N ARG A 57 14.19 -7.57 10.27
CA ARG A 57 14.72 -7.15 11.58
C ARG A 57 15.88 -6.16 11.42
N SER A 58 16.78 -6.41 10.45
CA SER A 58 17.87 -5.51 10.12
C SER A 58 17.38 -4.16 9.58
N TYR A 59 16.27 -4.17 8.81
CA TYR A 59 15.65 -2.94 8.31
C TYR A 59 14.93 -2.16 9.43
N ASN A 60 14.22 -2.86 10.31
CA ASN A 60 13.56 -2.26 11.47
C ASN A 60 14.58 -1.65 12.46
N ALA A 61 15.73 -2.28 12.64
CA ALA A 61 16.82 -1.69 13.41
C ALA A 61 17.30 -0.39 12.77
N PHE A 62 17.46 -0.36 11.45
CA PHE A 62 17.85 0.85 10.72
C PHE A 62 16.78 1.95 10.81
N ILE A 63 15.48 1.61 10.72
CA ILE A 63 14.40 2.58 11.00
C ILE A 63 14.58 3.19 12.41
N GLY A 64 14.91 2.36 13.40
CA GLY A 64 15.10 2.78 14.79
C GLY A 64 16.30 3.74 15.02
N GLU A 65 17.21 3.86 14.07
CA GLU A 65 18.33 4.81 14.11
C GLU A 65 17.91 6.24 13.68
N HIS A 66 16.69 6.39 13.13
CA HIS A 66 16.18 7.64 12.57
C HIS A 66 14.95 8.16 13.31
N LEU A 67 14.81 9.48 13.35
CA LEU A 67 13.61 10.14 13.85
C LEU A 67 12.63 10.42 12.70
N ILE A 68 11.50 9.72 12.70
CA ILE A 68 10.44 9.91 11.70
C ILE A 68 9.31 10.71 12.34
N GLY A 69 9.00 11.88 11.80
CA GLY A 69 7.98 12.78 12.33
C GLY A 69 7.23 13.55 11.26
N LEU A 70 6.45 14.54 11.70
CA LEU A 70 5.75 15.47 10.82
C LEU A 70 6.24 16.89 11.05
N SER A 71 6.52 17.62 9.97
CA SER A 71 6.95 19.04 10.00
C SER A 71 5.81 20.03 10.29
N LEU A 72 4.68 19.55 10.81
CA LEU A 72 3.51 20.36 11.15
C LEU A 72 3.36 20.50 12.67
N PRO A 73 2.86 21.66 13.16
CA PRO A 73 2.44 21.78 14.54
C PRO A 73 1.33 20.76 14.90
N THR A 74 1.38 20.24 16.13
CA THR A 74 0.45 19.21 16.62
C THR A 74 -1.03 19.59 16.44
N GLU A 75 -1.38 20.87 16.63
CA GLU A 75 -2.74 21.37 16.46
C GLU A 75 -3.20 21.26 14.99
N LYS A 76 -2.30 21.52 14.04
CA LYS A 76 -2.58 21.36 12.60
C LYS A 76 -2.77 19.91 12.22
N VAL A 77 -1.91 19.01 12.71
CA VAL A 77 -2.06 17.57 12.50
C VAL A 77 -3.41 17.10 13.04
N ARG A 78 -3.76 17.47 14.27
CA ARG A 78 -5.04 17.12 14.88
C ARG A 78 -6.23 17.63 14.07
N ALA A 79 -6.18 18.88 13.59
CA ALA A 79 -7.25 19.47 12.79
C ALA A 79 -7.46 18.70 11.48
N LEU A 80 -6.38 18.33 10.78
CA LEU A 80 -6.44 17.54 9.52
C LEU A 80 -6.95 16.12 9.76
N LEU A 81 -6.55 15.45 10.83
CA LEU A 81 -7.07 14.13 11.20
C LEU A 81 -8.58 14.19 11.49
N MET A 82 -9.04 15.21 12.21
CA MET A 82 -10.48 15.41 12.47
C MET A 82 -11.27 15.68 11.18
N GLU A 83 -10.77 16.54 10.31
CA GLU A 83 -11.39 16.85 9.01
C GLU A 83 -11.56 15.58 8.16
N ARG A 84 -10.55 14.72 8.15
CA ARG A 84 -10.53 13.47 7.40
C ARG A 84 -11.18 12.30 8.13
N ARG A 85 -11.69 12.49 9.34
CA ARG A 85 -12.23 11.43 10.22
C ARG A 85 -11.25 10.27 10.42
N ALA A 86 -9.95 10.60 10.40
CA ALA A 86 -8.88 9.64 10.61
C ALA A 86 -8.60 9.44 12.10
N ASN A 87 -8.04 8.27 12.42
CA ASN A 87 -7.61 7.96 13.78
C ASN A 87 -6.41 8.82 14.20
N PRO A 88 -6.20 9.04 15.52
CA PRO A 88 -4.95 9.60 16.02
C PRO A 88 -3.74 8.78 15.61
N ILE A 89 -2.63 9.45 15.29
CA ILE A 89 -1.40 8.77 14.89
C ILE A 89 -0.79 8.04 16.10
N ASP A 90 -0.54 6.75 15.94
CA ASP A 90 0.22 5.95 16.89
C ASP A 90 1.69 5.89 16.46
N TYR A 91 2.48 6.87 16.90
CA TYR A 91 3.92 6.94 16.58
C TYR A 91 4.74 5.78 17.13
N THR A 92 4.18 4.94 18.02
CA THR A 92 4.88 3.72 18.49
C THR A 92 4.96 2.64 17.42
N ARG A 93 4.13 2.74 16.37
CA ARG A 93 4.13 1.85 15.20
C ARG A 93 5.18 2.29 14.19
N ASN A 94 6.42 2.20 14.57
CA ASN A 94 7.59 2.59 13.76
C ASN A 94 8.45 1.38 13.33
N GLN A 95 7.87 0.20 13.32
CA GLN A 95 8.47 -1.02 12.80
C GLN A 95 7.54 -1.61 11.73
N LEU A 96 8.15 -2.33 10.79
CA LEU A 96 7.44 -2.99 9.69
C LEU A 96 7.29 -4.48 9.98
N CYS A 97 6.21 -5.07 9.50
CA CYS A 97 6.05 -6.50 9.29
C CYS A 97 5.67 -6.77 7.84
N ARG A 98 5.88 -8.01 7.37
CA ARG A 98 5.37 -8.49 6.08
C ARG A 98 4.22 -9.45 6.33
N ILE A 99 3.13 -9.28 5.60
CA ILE A 99 1.95 -10.15 5.72
C ILE A 99 1.75 -10.89 4.41
N PHE A 100 1.83 -12.22 4.49
CA PHE A 100 1.63 -13.13 3.38
C PHE A 100 0.24 -13.77 3.46
N ASN A 101 -0.31 -14.17 2.33
CA ASN A 101 -1.66 -14.73 2.23
C ASN A 101 -1.60 -16.15 1.68
N GLU A 102 -2.00 -17.15 2.49
CA GLU A 102 -2.05 -18.57 2.17
C GLU A 102 -0.68 -19.23 1.89
N SER A 103 0.28 -18.49 1.36
CA SER A 103 1.65 -18.96 1.10
C SER A 103 2.63 -17.79 1.05
N PHE A 104 3.92 -18.09 1.19
CA PHE A 104 5.00 -17.09 1.12
C PHE A 104 5.29 -16.56 -0.30
N SER A 105 4.55 -17.02 -1.30
CA SER A 105 4.57 -16.50 -2.67
C SER A 105 3.36 -15.61 -2.99
N ARG A 106 2.55 -15.21 -2.01
CA ARG A 106 1.35 -14.40 -2.18
C ARG A 106 1.27 -13.28 -1.14
N GLY A 107 0.98 -12.07 -1.54
CA GLY A 107 0.95 -10.91 -0.65
C GLY A 107 2.36 -10.42 -0.30
N GLY A 108 2.73 -10.44 0.98
CA GLY A 108 4.09 -10.11 1.45
C GLY A 108 4.43 -8.62 1.48
N ARG A 109 3.44 -7.73 1.32
CA ARG A 109 3.63 -6.29 1.47
C ARG A 109 4.02 -5.92 2.90
N PHE A 110 4.60 -4.72 3.05
CA PHE A 110 5.07 -4.18 4.32
C PHE A 110 3.98 -3.40 5.02
N TYR A 111 3.75 -3.68 6.30
CA TYR A 111 2.67 -3.09 7.10
C TYR A 111 3.20 -2.56 8.44
N GLN A 112 2.33 -1.92 9.21
CA GLN A 112 2.51 -1.43 10.58
C GLN A 112 3.25 -0.10 10.74
N GLY A 113 3.87 0.48 9.73
CA GLY A 113 4.40 1.82 9.83
C GLY A 113 3.29 2.86 10.00
N TRP A 114 3.35 3.72 11.03
CA TRP A 114 2.34 4.75 11.26
C TRP A 114 2.16 5.68 10.05
N TRP A 115 3.18 5.87 9.24
CA TRP A 115 3.16 6.69 8.02
C TRP A 115 2.29 6.11 6.90
N GLN A 116 1.96 4.84 6.98
CA GLN A 116 1.07 4.16 6.03
C GLN A 116 -0.41 4.43 6.33
N GLU A 117 -0.76 4.72 7.59
CA GLU A 117 -2.15 4.86 8.04
C GLU A 117 -2.63 6.32 8.08
N ILE A 118 -1.74 7.27 7.85
CA ILE A 118 -2.11 8.69 7.85
C ILE A 118 -2.73 9.10 6.51
N PRO A 119 -3.65 10.07 6.51
CA PRO A 119 -4.18 10.64 5.28
C PRO A 119 -3.08 11.14 4.34
N SER A 120 -3.24 10.94 3.02
CA SER A 120 -2.25 11.35 2.01
C SER A 120 -1.84 12.82 2.10
N VAL A 121 -2.77 13.68 2.52
CA VAL A 121 -2.49 15.12 2.76
C VAL A 121 -1.42 15.36 3.83
N LEU A 122 -1.20 14.41 4.76
CA LEU A 122 -0.17 14.47 5.78
C LEU A 122 1.16 13.86 5.32
N ARG A 123 1.16 12.90 4.38
CA ARG A 123 2.37 12.20 3.93
C ARG A 123 3.46 13.16 3.41
N LYS A 124 3.07 14.18 2.66
CA LYS A 124 4.01 15.23 2.17
C LYS A 124 4.70 16.06 3.27
N HIS A 125 4.27 15.91 4.51
CA HIS A 125 4.86 16.57 5.67
C HIS A 125 5.71 15.63 6.54
N ILE A 126 5.90 14.38 6.10
CA ILE A 126 6.82 13.47 6.77
C ILE A 126 8.23 14.03 6.65
N VAL A 127 8.94 13.97 7.77
CA VAL A 127 10.37 14.29 7.84
C VAL A 127 11.11 13.12 8.47
N ILE A 128 12.33 12.89 8.00
CA ILE A 128 13.27 11.92 8.56
C ILE A 128 14.48 12.73 9.01
N ASP A 129 14.82 12.67 10.30
CA ASP A 129 15.92 13.46 10.92
C ASP A 129 15.84 14.95 10.56
N ASP A 130 14.62 15.52 10.68
CA ASP A 130 14.29 16.90 10.32
C ASP A 130 14.47 17.27 8.83
N GLN A 131 14.76 16.29 7.96
CA GLN A 131 14.83 16.51 6.52
C GLN A 131 13.51 16.15 5.84
N PRO A 132 13.06 16.94 4.86
CA PRO A 132 11.83 16.65 4.13
C PRO A 132 12.01 15.39 3.26
N THR A 133 10.91 14.64 3.12
CA THR A 133 10.85 13.46 2.25
C THR A 133 10.22 13.79 0.91
N SER A 134 10.47 12.93 -0.08
CA SER A 134 9.76 12.91 -1.36
C SER A 134 9.00 11.60 -1.49
N GLU A 135 7.72 11.68 -1.84
CA GLU A 135 6.91 10.50 -2.17
C GLU A 135 7.09 10.20 -3.67
N LEU A 136 7.43 8.96 -3.96
CA LEU A 136 7.58 8.44 -5.32
C LEU A 136 6.59 7.30 -5.50
N ASP A 137 5.89 7.29 -6.62
CA ASP A 137 4.91 6.27 -6.96
C ASP A 137 5.18 5.70 -8.36
N TYR A 138 4.87 4.41 -8.55
CA TYR A 138 4.93 3.74 -9.84
C TYR A 138 3.60 3.87 -10.57
N SER A 139 3.60 4.54 -11.71
CA SER A 139 2.40 4.62 -12.53
C SER A 139 2.08 3.28 -13.20
N GLY A 140 0.88 2.76 -12.96
CA GLY A 140 0.40 1.54 -13.62
C GLY A 140 1.15 0.26 -13.26
N GLN A 141 1.73 0.18 -12.05
CA GLN A 141 2.62 -0.91 -11.63
C GLN A 141 2.01 -2.30 -11.81
N HIS A 142 0.77 -2.54 -11.37
CA HIS A 142 0.11 -3.84 -11.50
C HIS A 142 -0.06 -4.26 -12.97
N LEU A 143 -0.39 -3.32 -13.83
CA LEU A 143 -0.50 -3.57 -15.27
C LEU A 143 0.86 -3.94 -15.86
N LEU A 144 1.93 -3.19 -15.52
CA LEU A 144 3.29 -3.48 -15.96
C LEU A 144 3.76 -4.86 -15.48
N LEU A 145 3.48 -5.21 -14.23
CA LEU A 145 3.80 -6.52 -13.66
C LEU A 145 3.08 -7.66 -14.37
N LEU A 146 1.83 -7.46 -14.78
CA LEU A 146 1.09 -8.48 -15.54
C LEU A 146 1.72 -8.76 -16.90
N TYR A 147 2.12 -7.72 -17.64
CA TYR A 147 2.83 -7.87 -18.90
C TYR A 147 4.16 -8.60 -18.70
N ASP A 148 4.92 -8.25 -17.67
CA ASP A 148 6.20 -8.90 -17.33
C ASP A 148 6.00 -10.38 -16.97
N LEU A 149 5.01 -10.71 -16.13
CA LEU A 149 4.67 -12.08 -15.76
C LEU A 149 4.25 -12.95 -16.95
N LYS A 150 3.65 -12.35 -17.98
CA LYS A 150 3.29 -13.04 -19.23
C LYS A 150 4.46 -13.13 -20.22
N GLY A 151 5.56 -12.43 -19.96
CA GLY A 151 6.68 -12.31 -20.90
C GLY A 151 6.34 -11.46 -22.14
N GLU A 152 5.33 -10.61 -22.01
CA GLU A 152 4.84 -9.75 -23.09
C GLU A 152 5.44 -8.35 -22.99
N VAL A 153 5.53 -7.68 -24.13
CA VAL A 153 6.05 -6.29 -24.17
C VAL A 153 4.96 -5.32 -23.74
N TYR A 154 5.23 -4.57 -22.69
CA TYR A 154 4.35 -3.49 -22.24
C TYR A 154 4.29 -2.36 -23.28
N PRO A 155 3.14 -2.13 -23.95
CA PRO A 155 3.06 -1.24 -25.11
C PRO A 155 3.34 0.23 -24.81
N TRP A 156 3.11 0.67 -23.57
CA TRP A 156 3.23 2.07 -23.13
C TRP A 156 4.58 2.43 -22.53
N LEU A 157 5.58 1.54 -22.54
CA LEU A 157 6.92 1.77 -21.94
C LEU A 157 7.66 2.97 -22.53
N ARG A 158 7.35 3.39 -23.73
CA ARG A 158 8.03 4.48 -24.47
C ARG A 158 7.09 5.57 -24.95
N GLY A 159 5.80 5.46 -24.62
CA GLY A 159 4.77 6.41 -25.06
C GLY A 159 4.44 7.45 -24.01
N THR A 160 3.84 8.53 -24.45
CA THR A 160 3.18 9.52 -23.61
C THR A 160 1.73 9.11 -23.30
N ASP A 161 1.29 7.98 -23.84
CA ASP A 161 -0.10 7.53 -23.76
C ASP A 161 -0.33 6.82 -22.42
N ASP A 162 -1.41 7.17 -21.76
CA ASP A 162 -1.85 6.58 -20.52
C ASP A 162 -2.61 5.27 -20.83
N PRO A 163 -2.22 4.11 -20.23
CA PRO A 163 -2.84 2.82 -20.52
C PRO A 163 -4.32 2.73 -20.08
N TYR A 164 -4.77 3.68 -19.28
CA TYR A 164 -6.17 3.75 -18.82
C TYR A 164 -7.02 4.73 -19.63
N LEU A 165 -6.44 5.37 -20.66
CA LEU A 165 -7.19 6.13 -21.67
C LEU A 165 -7.67 5.17 -22.76
N VAL A 166 -8.81 4.53 -22.51
CA VAL A 166 -9.38 3.54 -23.41
C VAL A 166 -10.11 4.19 -24.58
N PRO A 167 -9.91 3.75 -25.84
CA PRO A 167 -10.63 4.30 -26.99
C PRO A 167 -12.14 4.27 -26.81
N GLY A 168 -12.78 5.40 -27.15
CA GLY A 168 -14.23 5.59 -26.95
C GLY A 168 -14.63 6.18 -25.60
N TYR A 169 -13.69 6.24 -24.64
CA TYR A 169 -13.88 6.87 -23.33
C TYR A 169 -12.92 8.06 -23.20
N GLY A 170 -13.43 9.22 -22.77
CA GLY A 170 -12.59 10.41 -22.57
C GLY A 170 -11.84 10.40 -21.25
N GLU A 171 -10.97 11.42 -21.04
CA GLU A 171 -10.18 11.58 -19.79
C GLU A 171 -11.03 11.54 -18.51
N ALA A 172 -12.29 11.96 -18.58
CA ALA A 172 -13.21 11.91 -17.44
C ALA A 172 -13.49 10.48 -16.93
N TYR A 173 -13.25 9.46 -17.75
CA TYR A 173 -13.44 8.06 -17.40
C TYR A 173 -12.13 7.35 -16.97
N ARG A 174 -10.99 8.04 -17.08
CA ARG A 174 -9.67 7.44 -16.83
C ARG A 174 -9.57 6.71 -15.49
N ASP A 175 -10.03 7.35 -14.42
CA ASP A 175 -9.95 6.76 -13.07
C ASP A 175 -10.90 5.57 -12.93
N LEU A 176 -12.08 5.63 -13.52
CA LEU A 176 -13.00 4.51 -13.58
C LEU A 176 -12.41 3.35 -14.39
N MET A 177 -11.78 3.61 -15.55
CA MET A 177 -11.13 2.58 -16.38
C MET A 177 -9.94 1.93 -15.66
N LYS A 178 -9.18 2.70 -14.86
CA LYS A 178 -8.14 2.14 -13.98
C LYS A 178 -8.73 1.18 -12.95
N GLN A 179 -9.82 1.56 -12.30
CA GLN A 179 -10.49 0.71 -11.32
C GLN A 179 -11.14 -0.52 -11.99
N ASP A 180 -11.79 -0.32 -13.14
CA ASP A 180 -12.36 -1.41 -13.96
C ASP A 180 -11.30 -2.47 -14.29
N PHE A 181 -10.11 -2.05 -14.76
CA PHE A 181 -8.99 -2.94 -15.03
C PHE A 181 -8.58 -3.74 -13.78
N LEU A 182 -8.34 -3.06 -12.65
CA LEU A 182 -7.93 -3.72 -11.41
C LEU A 182 -8.98 -4.72 -10.92
N ILE A 183 -10.26 -4.33 -10.95
CA ILE A 183 -11.37 -5.21 -10.56
C ILE A 183 -11.46 -6.42 -11.50
N CYS A 184 -11.33 -6.22 -12.82
CA CYS A 184 -11.38 -7.32 -13.77
C CYS A 184 -10.24 -8.33 -13.61
N VAL A 185 -9.09 -7.91 -13.14
CA VAL A 185 -7.93 -8.77 -12.85
C VAL A 185 -8.12 -9.52 -11.53
N ASP A 186 -8.75 -8.89 -10.55
CA ASP A 186 -8.80 -9.38 -9.17
C ASP A 186 -10.03 -10.25 -8.87
N GLU A 187 -11.11 -10.11 -9.62
CA GLU A 187 -12.33 -10.89 -9.41
C GLU A 187 -12.24 -12.28 -10.06
N GLU A 188 -12.96 -13.24 -9.49
CA GLU A 188 -12.95 -14.65 -9.98
C GLU A 188 -13.89 -14.92 -11.18
N SER A 189 -14.76 -13.96 -11.50
CA SER A 189 -15.67 -14.05 -12.63
C SER A 189 -16.12 -12.66 -13.10
N ARG A 190 -16.56 -12.61 -14.37
CA ARG A 190 -17.13 -11.40 -14.95
C ARG A 190 -18.36 -10.90 -14.16
N GLU A 191 -19.20 -11.83 -13.69
CA GLU A 191 -20.39 -11.49 -12.89
C GLU A 191 -20.03 -10.79 -11.59
N LYS A 192 -18.96 -11.25 -10.90
CA LYS A 192 -18.45 -10.60 -9.69
C LYS A 192 -17.82 -9.26 -10.02
N ALA A 193 -17.04 -9.15 -11.10
CA ALA A 193 -16.50 -7.90 -11.57
C ALA A 193 -17.60 -6.85 -11.86
N VAL A 194 -18.70 -7.23 -12.51
CA VAL A 194 -19.86 -6.35 -12.72
C VAL A 194 -20.43 -5.84 -11.39
N GLN A 195 -20.48 -6.68 -10.35
CA GLN A 195 -20.99 -6.28 -9.04
C GLN A 195 -20.02 -5.32 -8.33
N ALA A 196 -18.72 -5.60 -8.37
CA ALA A 196 -17.69 -4.76 -7.78
C ALA A 196 -17.61 -3.38 -8.47
N ILE A 197 -17.62 -3.35 -9.80
CA ILE A 197 -17.64 -2.10 -10.58
C ILE A 197 -18.91 -1.27 -10.28
N ARG A 198 -20.05 -1.93 -10.10
CA ARG A 198 -21.29 -1.25 -9.68
C ARG A 198 -21.13 -0.56 -8.32
N GLN A 199 -20.48 -1.23 -7.36
CA GLN A 199 -20.20 -0.64 -6.05
C GLN A 199 -19.24 0.54 -6.17
N GLU A 200 -18.19 0.39 -6.96
CA GLU A 200 -17.23 1.45 -7.26
C GLU A 200 -17.90 2.68 -7.87
N ILE A 201 -18.74 2.50 -8.88
CA ILE A 201 -19.50 3.60 -9.50
C ILE A 201 -20.41 4.29 -8.48
N ASN A 202 -21.19 3.52 -7.71
CA ASN A 202 -22.12 4.08 -6.74
C ASN A 202 -21.42 4.87 -5.63
N TYR A 203 -20.19 4.51 -5.28
CA TYR A 203 -19.43 5.15 -4.20
C TYR A 203 -18.58 6.32 -4.68
N ASN A 204 -17.81 6.14 -5.75
CA ASN A 204 -16.82 7.11 -6.22
C ASN A 204 -17.28 7.93 -7.43
N HIS A 205 -18.28 7.46 -8.20
CA HIS A 205 -18.79 8.10 -9.40
C HIS A 205 -20.33 8.21 -9.40
N PRO A 206 -20.94 8.82 -8.36
CA PRO A 206 -22.39 8.78 -8.16
C PRO A 206 -23.20 9.47 -9.28
N ASP A 207 -22.56 10.28 -10.12
CA ASP A 207 -23.17 10.93 -11.28
C ASP A 207 -23.30 9.99 -12.49
N LEU A 208 -22.67 8.81 -12.46
CA LEU A 208 -22.74 7.81 -13.51
C LEU A 208 -23.81 6.75 -13.23
N THR A 209 -24.34 6.16 -14.32
CA THR A 209 -25.26 5.04 -14.19
C THR A 209 -24.50 3.73 -13.90
N SER A 210 -25.00 2.91 -12.98
CA SER A 210 -24.41 1.62 -12.60
C SER A 210 -25.18 0.41 -13.16
N THR A 211 -25.84 0.58 -14.32
CA THR A 211 -26.57 -0.52 -14.99
C THR A 211 -25.64 -1.49 -15.73
N ASN A 212 -26.09 -2.74 -15.92
CA ASN A 212 -25.33 -3.70 -16.71
C ASN A 212 -25.08 -3.22 -18.16
N ALA A 213 -26.03 -2.46 -18.73
CA ALA A 213 -25.90 -1.89 -20.07
C ALA A 213 -24.77 -0.85 -20.16
N PHE A 214 -24.38 -0.22 -19.04
CA PHE A 214 -23.25 0.69 -18.95
C PHE A 214 -21.95 -0.05 -18.57
N ILE A 215 -22.00 -0.98 -17.60
CA ILE A 215 -20.81 -1.64 -17.06
C ILE A 215 -20.22 -2.67 -18.05
N ASN A 216 -21.05 -3.48 -18.72
CA ASN A 216 -20.51 -4.51 -19.62
C ASN A 216 -19.65 -3.94 -20.76
N PRO A 217 -20.01 -2.83 -21.44
CA PRO A 217 -19.14 -2.20 -22.42
C PRO A 217 -17.83 -1.62 -21.83
N LEU A 218 -17.79 -1.21 -20.56
CA LEU A 218 -16.53 -0.82 -19.90
C LEU A 218 -15.59 -2.01 -19.81
N ILE A 219 -16.08 -3.12 -19.27
CA ILE A 219 -15.31 -4.38 -19.16
C ILE A 219 -14.83 -4.86 -20.55
N ASP A 220 -15.71 -4.83 -21.55
CA ASP A 220 -15.33 -5.23 -22.92
C ASP A 220 -14.20 -4.36 -23.45
N ALA A 221 -14.29 -3.05 -23.28
CA ALA A 221 -13.27 -2.10 -23.73
C ALA A 221 -11.94 -2.29 -22.98
N THR A 222 -11.97 -2.58 -21.68
CA THR A 222 -10.78 -2.90 -20.89
C THR A 222 -10.11 -4.17 -21.38
N VAL A 223 -10.87 -5.25 -21.61
CA VAL A 223 -10.34 -6.52 -22.10
C VAL A 223 -9.78 -6.38 -23.53
N GLU A 224 -10.48 -5.68 -24.40
CA GLU A 224 -10.05 -5.42 -25.78
C GLU A 224 -8.78 -4.53 -25.85
N GLN A 225 -8.57 -3.66 -24.87
CA GLN A 225 -7.36 -2.83 -24.77
C GLN A 225 -6.10 -3.65 -24.47
N HIS A 226 -6.25 -4.82 -23.81
CA HIS A 226 -5.15 -5.66 -23.32
C HIS A 226 -5.31 -7.13 -23.76
N PRO A 227 -5.32 -7.43 -25.07
CA PRO A 227 -5.55 -8.79 -25.57
C PRO A 227 -4.50 -9.80 -25.09
N GLU A 228 -3.25 -9.36 -24.85
CA GLU A 228 -2.17 -10.18 -24.33
C GLU A 228 -2.41 -10.65 -22.89
N LEU A 229 -3.29 -9.96 -22.16
CA LEU A 229 -3.64 -10.25 -20.78
C LEU A 229 -4.98 -11.01 -20.64
N SER A 230 -5.55 -11.50 -21.75
CA SER A 230 -6.87 -12.16 -21.75
C SER A 230 -7.05 -13.24 -20.69
N ASP A 231 -5.99 -14.03 -20.43
CA ASP A 231 -6.00 -15.11 -19.42
C ASP A 231 -5.82 -14.60 -17.97
N SER A 232 -5.47 -13.33 -17.80
CA SER A 232 -5.29 -12.72 -16.47
C SER A 232 -6.55 -12.06 -15.95
N PHE A 233 -7.52 -11.77 -16.82
CA PHE A 233 -8.80 -11.27 -16.39
C PHE A 233 -9.62 -12.37 -15.70
N PHE A 234 -10.32 -12.00 -14.64
CA PHE A 234 -11.18 -12.86 -13.83
C PHE A 234 -10.44 -14.06 -13.22
N SER A 235 -9.17 -13.88 -12.83
CA SER A 235 -8.28 -14.95 -12.39
C SER A 235 -7.66 -14.74 -11.00
N VAL A 236 -8.15 -13.75 -10.22
CA VAL A 236 -7.75 -13.50 -8.82
C VAL A 236 -6.25 -13.22 -8.65
N MET A 237 -5.71 -12.33 -9.49
CA MET A 237 -4.27 -12.03 -9.54
C MET A 237 -3.74 -11.14 -8.41
N TRP A 238 -4.61 -10.55 -7.58
CA TRP A 238 -4.21 -9.54 -6.59
C TRP A 238 -3.08 -9.99 -5.68
N ALA A 239 -3.12 -11.21 -5.18
CA ALA A 239 -2.11 -11.68 -4.22
C ALA A 239 -0.76 -11.97 -4.87
N GLU A 240 -0.76 -12.45 -6.12
CA GLU A 240 0.45 -12.64 -6.93
C GLU A 240 1.08 -11.28 -7.26
N LEU A 241 0.26 -10.32 -7.73
CA LEU A 241 0.74 -8.96 -8.04
C LEU A 241 1.29 -8.25 -6.80
N GLN A 242 0.61 -8.39 -5.66
CA GLN A 242 1.13 -7.86 -4.39
C GLN A 242 2.46 -8.51 -3.99
N TYR A 243 2.64 -9.80 -4.28
CA TYR A 243 3.91 -10.47 -4.00
C TYR A 243 5.04 -9.90 -4.85
N GLN A 244 4.83 -9.75 -6.17
CA GLN A 244 5.84 -9.16 -7.06
C GLN A 244 6.15 -7.70 -6.68
N ASP A 245 5.13 -6.90 -6.38
CA ASP A 245 5.25 -5.55 -5.86
C ASP A 245 6.09 -5.52 -4.56
N SER A 246 5.80 -6.41 -3.63
CA SER A 246 6.53 -6.50 -2.35
C SER A 246 8.01 -6.83 -2.52
N ARG A 247 8.37 -7.64 -3.54
CA ARG A 247 9.77 -7.95 -3.86
C ARG A 247 10.51 -6.75 -4.43
N ILE A 248 9.83 -5.93 -5.26
CA ILE A 248 10.40 -4.67 -5.75
C ILE A 248 10.62 -3.73 -4.57
N ALA A 249 9.62 -3.57 -3.70
CA ALA A 249 9.74 -2.75 -2.50
C ALA A 249 10.90 -3.22 -1.61
N GLU A 250 11.04 -4.53 -1.36
CA GLU A 250 12.14 -5.11 -0.59
C GLU A 250 13.51 -4.76 -1.20
N TYR A 251 13.64 -4.89 -2.51
CA TYR A 251 14.86 -4.52 -3.22
C TYR A 251 15.18 -3.03 -3.03
N VAL A 252 14.21 -2.14 -3.24
CA VAL A 252 14.38 -0.70 -3.07
C VAL A 252 14.78 -0.34 -1.64
N LEU A 253 14.09 -0.91 -0.63
CA LEU A 253 14.40 -0.67 0.77
C LEU A 253 15.84 -1.07 1.12
N ASN A 254 16.28 -2.25 0.67
CA ASN A 254 17.63 -2.75 0.93
C ASN A 254 18.71 -1.94 0.17
N ASP A 255 18.44 -1.54 -1.07
CA ASP A 255 19.35 -0.71 -1.85
C ASP A 255 19.52 0.68 -1.19
N MET A 256 18.44 1.33 -0.82
CA MET A 256 18.47 2.62 -0.12
C MET A 256 19.20 2.52 1.22
N LYS A 257 18.92 1.48 2.02
CA LYS A 257 19.65 1.20 3.26
C LYS A 257 21.15 1.04 3.02
N SER A 258 21.56 0.31 1.98
CA SER A 258 22.97 0.11 1.64
C SER A 258 23.71 1.42 1.35
N ARG A 259 22.96 2.45 0.96
CA ARG A 259 23.45 3.82 0.71
C ARG A 259 23.32 4.72 1.96
N GLY A 260 22.89 4.18 3.11
CA GLY A 260 22.64 4.95 4.32
C GLY A 260 21.44 5.90 4.21
N GLN A 261 20.47 5.60 3.35
CA GLN A 261 19.27 6.38 3.13
C GLN A 261 18.04 5.60 3.60
N LEU A 262 17.23 6.18 4.49
CA LEU A 262 15.99 5.56 4.93
C LEU A 262 14.89 5.81 3.90
N ALA A 263 14.24 4.74 3.45
CA ALA A 263 13.01 4.77 2.69
C ALA A 263 11.85 4.18 3.52
N LEU A 264 10.66 4.74 3.36
CA LEU A 264 9.46 4.32 4.07
C LEU A 264 8.48 3.73 3.05
N PRO A 265 8.17 2.43 3.09
CA PRO A 265 7.20 1.86 2.15
C PRO A 265 5.80 2.39 2.47
N VAL A 266 5.10 2.79 1.43
CA VAL A 266 3.68 3.15 1.44
C VAL A 266 3.03 2.38 0.30
N HIS A 267 1.88 1.81 0.54
CA HIS A 267 1.05 1.20 -0.50
C HIS A 267 -0.37 1.73 -0.35
N ASP A 268 -0.96 2.03 -1.46
CA ASP A 268 -2.35 2.52 -1.55
C ASP A 268 -3.33 1.37 -1.74
#